data_ed4e50ca9832725677a65e600c2734fe
#
_entry.id   ed4e50ca9832725677a65e600c2734fe
#
_cell.length_a   1.000
_cell.length_b   1.000
_cell.length_c   1.000
_cell.angle_alpha   90.00
_cell.angle_beta   90.00
_cell.angle_gamma   90.00
#
_symmetry.space_group_name_H-M   'P 1'
#
loop_
_entity.id
_entity.type
_entity.pdbx_description
1 polymer ?
#
loop_
_entity_poly.entity_id
_entity_poly.type
_entity_poly.pdbx_seq_one_letter_code
_entity_poly.pdbx_strand_id
1 'polypeptide(L)'
;MLDAIDKELLAAVADLEGLPKGAFNIRKNGRLLKREVSANIDIESHADGQGITVTIKPGTVNESVHIPVILSQAGLYDVVYNNFIIGADSDVTIIAGCGIHCGGPEPEGHAGIHEFHVGAGAKVKYVEKHYARGSGRGRRSLNPTTKVFLAAGAAAEMELTQIGGVDEANRINEAT
;
A
#
# COMPACT_ATOMS: atom_id res chain seq x y z
N MET A 1 -16.14 -0.50 10.88
CA MET A 1 -16.90 0.31 9.91
C MET A 1 -16.04 1.53 9.55
N LEU A 2 -16.05 1.99 8.30
CA LEU A 2 -15.34 3.19 7.88
C LEU A 2 -16.13 4.43 8.32
N ASP A 3 -15.47 5.33 9.05
CA ASP A 3 -16.02 6.64 9.40
C ASP A 3 -15.72 7.71 8.34
N ALA A 4 -16.08 8.97 8.60
CA ALA A 4 -15.89 10.06 7.64
C ALA A 4 -14.41 10.36 7.38
N ILE A 5 -13.56 10.26 8.41
CA ILE A 5 -12.11 10.47 8.30
C ILE A 5 -11.49 9.36 7.45
N ASP A 6 -11.86 8.11 7.71
CA ASP A 6 -11.37 6.97 6.94
C ASP A 6 -11.68 7.11 5.45
N LYS A 7 -12.91 7.51 5.13
CA LYS A 7 -13.35 7.71 3.73
C LYS A 7 -12.56 8.81 3.04
N GLU A 8 -12.31 9.90 3.75
CA GLU A 8 -11.51 11.00 3.23
C GLU A 8 -10.05 10.57 2.96
N LEU A 9 -9.44 9.82 3.89
CA LEU A 9 -8.10 9.29 3.71
C LEU A 9 -8.04 8.31 2.53
N LEU A 10 -9.02 7.40 2.39
CA LEU A 10 -9.10 6.48 1.26
C LEU A 10 -9.23 7.21 -0.08
N ALA A 11 -10.06 8.25 -0.14
CA ALA A 11 -10.20 9.07 -1.34
C ALA A 11 -8.87 9.74 -1.72
N ALA A 12 -8.14 10.26 -0.73
CA ALA A 12 -6.88 10.96 -0.96
C ALA A 12 -5.76 10.02 -1.45
N VAL A 13 -5.64 8.82 -0.87
CA VAL A 13 -4.48 7.94 -1.13
C VAL A 13 -4.73 6.80 -2.11
N ALA A 14 -5.98 6.46 -2.37
CA ALA A 14 -6.32 5.35 -3.24
C ALA A 14 -7.42 5.68 -4.28
N ASP A 15 -7.82 6.94 -4.38
CA ASP A 15 -8.91 7.42 -5.25
C ASP A 15 -10.23 6.65 -5.04
N LEU A 16 -10.52 6.25 -3.78
CA LEU A 16 -11.66 5.42 -3.43
C LEU A 16 -12.74 6.22 -2.72
N GLU A 17 -13.93 6.28 -3.29
CA GLU A 17 -15.14 6.79 -2.63
C GLU A 17 -15.82 5.73 -1.74
N GLY A 18 -15.36 4.48 -1.80
CA GLY A 18 -15.88 3.34 -1.07
C GLY A 18 -14.95 2.14 -1.14
N LEU A 19 -15.50 0.93 -1.06
CA LEU A 19 -14.71 -0.29 -1.23
C LEU A 19 -14.28 -0.45 -2.69
N PRO A 20 -13.01 -0.86 -2.95
CA PRO A 20 -12.55 -1.15 -4.30
C PRO A 20 -13.36 -2.27 -4.97
N LYS A 21 -13.33 -2.30 -6.28
CA LYS A 21 -13.74 -3.47 -7.05
C LYS A 21 -12.51 -4.37 -7.27
N GLY A 22 -12.73 -5.70 -7.28
CA GLY A 22 -11.64 -6.66 -7.44
C GLY A 22 -10.92 -6.96 -6.12
N ALA A 23 -9.65 -7.35 -6.21
CA ALA A 23 -8.86 -7.71 -5.04
C ALA A 23 -8.44 -6.48 -4.24
N PHE A 24 -8.55 -6.56 -2.91
CA PHE A 24 -8.07 -5.50 -2.03
C PHE A 24 -7.78 -5.97 -0.61
N ASN A 25 -6.95 -5.20 0.08
CA ASN A 25 -6.65 -5.34 1.51
C ASN A 25 -6.57 -3.97 2.16
N ILE A 26 -7.59 -3.59 2.89
CA ILE A 26 -7.62 -2.34 3.64
C ILE A 26 -7.12 -2.59 5.05
N ARG A 27 -6.07 -1.87 5.43
CA ARG A 27 -5.49 -1.89 6.78
C ARG A 27 -5.86 -0.60 7.51
N LYS A 28 -6.34 -0.72 8.74
CA LYS A 28 -6.67 0.42 9.60
C LYS A 28 -6.03 0.25 10.97
N ASN A 29 -5.29 1.26 11.42
CA ASN A 29 -4.69 1.31 12.75
C ASN A 29 -3.93 0.03 13.13
N GLY A 30 -3.05 -0.42 12.22
CA GLY A 30 -2.22 -1.60 12.42
C GLY A 30 -2.93 -2.95 12.26
N ARG A 31 -4.19 -2.99 11.78
CA ARG A 31 -4.98 -4.22 11.67
C ARG A 31 -5.69 -4.33 10.32
N LEU A 32 -5.90 -5.56 9.89
CA LEU A 32 -6.78 -5.82 8.75
C LEU A 32 -8.20 -5.34 9.06
N LEU A 33 -8.74 -4.47 8.20
CA LEU A 33 -10.12 -4.01 8.27
C LEU A 33 -11.02 -4.86 7.38
N LYS A 34 -10.62 -5.01 6.11
CA LYS A 34 -11.36 -5.81 5.13
C LYS A 34 -10.44 -6.27 4.01
N ARG A 35 -10.73 -7.45 3.46
CA ARG A 35 -10.02 -8.05 2.33
C ARG A 35 -10.99 -8.73 1.40
N GLU A 36 -10.70 -8.66 0.11
CA GLU A 36 -11.27 -9.52 -0.93
C GLU A 36 -10.18 -9.96 -1.90
N VAL A 37 -10.32 -11.16 -2.42
CA VAL A 37 -9.43 -11.75 -3.43
C VAL A 37 -10.18 -11.94 -4.73
N SER A 38 -9.45 -12.16 -5.84
CA SER A 38 -10.06 -12.52 -7.12
C SER A 38 -9.69 -13.95 -7.52
N ALA A 39 -10.17 -14.41 -8.67
CA ALA A 39 -9.77 -15.70 -9.21
C ALA A 39 -8.27 -15.79 -9.52
N ASN A 40 -7.64 -14.64 -9.81
CA ASN A 40 -6.24 -14.54 -10.24
C ASN A 40 -5.31 -13.87 -9.22
N ILE A 41 -5.86 -13.18 -8.22
CA ILE A 41 -5.08 -12.45 -7.20
C ILE A 41 -5.47 -12.95 -5.82
N ASP A 42 -4.52 -13.54 -5.12
CA ASP A 42 -4.65 -13.96 -3.74
C ASP A 42 -3.90 -13.02 -2.80
N ILE A 43 -4.38 -12.91 -1.55
CA ILE A 43 -3.79 -12.06 -0.51
C ILE A 43 -3.81 -12.80 0.82
N GLU A 44 -2.63 -13.06 1.37
CA GLU A 44 -2.47 -13.73 2.65
C GLU A 44 -1.78 -12.83 3.66
N SER A 45 -2.22 -12.88 4.93
CA SER A 45 -1.54 -12.18 6.02
C SER A 45 -0.31 -12.97 6.47
N HIS A 46 0.77 -12.27 6.81
CA HIS A 46 1.88 -12.87 7.53
C HIS A 46 1.44 -13.31 8.93
N ALA A 47 2.06 -14.35 9.46
CA ALA A 47 1.68 -14.96 10.74
C ALA A 47 1.77 -13.98 11.94
N ASP A 48 2.68 -13.01 11.87
CA ASP A 48 2.84 -11.95 12.86
C ASP A 48 1.84 -10.78 12.70
N GLY A 49 1.03 -10.80 11.63
CA GLY A 49 0.09 -9.73 11.31
C GLY A 49 0.73 -8.43 10.80
N GLN A 50 2.04 -8.41 10.58
CA GLN A 50 2.79 -7.22 10.16
C GLN A 50 2.99 -7.12 8.64
N GLY A 51 2.08 -7.64 7.86
CA GLY A 51 2.14 -7.53 6.41
C GLY A 51 1.32 -8.57 5.69
N ILE A 52 1.47 -8.56 4.38
CA ILE A 52 0.75 -9.44 3.47
C ILE A 52 1.67 -9.96 2.36
N THR A 53 1.32 -11.11 1.82
CA THR A 53 1.80 -11.57 0.51
C THR A 53 0.65 -11.49 -0.48
N VAL A 54 0.86 -10.74 -1.55
CA VAL A 54 -0.05 -10.67 -2.71
C VAL A 54 0.52 -11.55 -3.80
N THR A 55 -0.21 -12.58 -4.20
CA THR A 55 0.20 -13.50 -5.26
C THR A 55 -0.70 -13.32 -6.47
N ILE A 56 -0.10 -12.96 -7.60
CA ILE A 56 -0.77 -12.77 -8.89
C ILE A 56 -0.40 -13.94 -9.81
N LYS A 57 -1.40 -14.65 -10.29
CA LYS A 57 -1.18 -15.82 -11.16
C LYS A 57 -0.55 -15.42 -12.50
N PRO A 58 0.27 -16.30 -13.10
CA PRO A 58 0.80 -16.06 -14.43
C PRO A 58 -0.30 -15.75 -15.46
N GLY A 59 -0.03 -14.82 -16.37
CA GLY A 59 -0.95 -14.43 -17.43
C GLY A 59 -2.14 -13.57 -16.99
N THR A 60 -2.15 -13.07 -15.75
CA THR A 60 -3.19 -12.15 -15.27
C THR A 60 -3.04 -10.80 -15.95
N VAL A 61 -4.07 -10.33 -16.63
CA VAL A 61 -4.07 -9.05 -17.36
C VAL A 61 -5.29 -8.22 -17.01
N ASN A 62 -5.14 -6.88 -17.05
CA ASN A 62 -6.22 -5.93 -16.82
C ASN A 62 -6.90 -6.06 -15.44
N GLU A 63 -6.17 -6.57 -14.44
CA GLU A 63 -6.62 -6.59 -13.06
C GLU A 63 -5.80 -5.63 -12.20
N SER A 64 -6.40 -5.18 -11.10
CA SER A 64 -5.74 -4.36 -10.09
C SER A 64 -5.97 -4.89 -8.70
N VAL A 65 -5.04 -4.56 -7.79
CA VAL A 65 -5.20 -4.80 -6.36
C VAL A 65 -4.97 -3.49 -5.60
N HIS A 66 -5.84 -3.21 -4.62
CA HIS A 66 -5.74 -2.03 -3.77
C HIS A 66 -5.30 -2.43 -2.35
N ILE A 67 -4.26 -1.79 -1.85
CA ILE A 67 -3.71 -2.06 -0.50
C ILE A 67 -3.54 -0.79 0.35
N PRO A 68 -4.58 0.03 0.51
CA PRO A 68 -4.47 1.26 1.28
C PRO A 68 -4.32 0.99 2.79
N VAL A 69 -3.59 1.89 3.45
CA VAL A 69 -3.42 1.94 4.90
C VAL A 69 -4.01 3.23 5.44
N ILE A 70 -4.76 3.15 6.52
CA ILE A 70 -5.36 4.28 7.21
C ILE A 70 -4.88 4.28 8.66
N LEU A 71 -4.30 5.40 9.11
CA LEU A 71 -3.96 5.66 10.49
C LEU A 71 -4.80 6.83 11.00
N SER A 72 -5.70 6.55 11.93
CA SER A 72 -6.56 7.55 12.59
C SER A 72 -6.52 7.46 14.12
N GLN A 73 -5.67 6.59 14.65
CA GLN A 73 -5.42 6.45 16.08
C GLN A 73 -4.17 7.22 16.47
N ALA A 74 -4.30 8.16 17.41
CA ALA A 74 -3.19 8.95 17.90
C ALA A 74 -2.06 8.09 18.51
N GLY A 75 -0.81 8.49 18.25
CA GLY A 75 0.38 7.85 18.80
C GLY A 75 0.74 6.50 18.18
N LEU A 76 0.13 6.13 17.06
CA LEU A 76 0.43 4.86 16.40
C LEU A 76 1.55 5.00 15.37
N TYR A 77 2.54 4.11 15.45
CA TYR A 77 3.53 3.89 14.40
C TYR A 77 3.36 2.46 13.85
N ASP A 78 2.91 2.34 12.61
CA ASP A 78 2.65 1.05 11.97
C ASP A 78 3.73 0.71 10.95
N VAL A 79 4.36 -0.44 11.10
CA VAL A 79 5.35 -0.96 10.15
C VAL A 79 4.79 -2.21 9.49
N VAL A 80 4.82 -2.25 8.16
CA VAL A 80 4.33 -3.41 7.40
C VAL A 80 5.38 -3.90 6.42
N TYR A 81 5.40 -5.22 6.23
CA TYR A 81 6.25 -5.93 5.26
C TYR A 81 5.34 -6.59 4.23
N ASN A 82 5.32 -6.07 3.01
CA ASN A 82 4.46 -6.58 1.95
C ASN A 82 5.29 -7.20 0.83
N ASN A 83 4.97 -8.43 0.48
CA ASN A 83 5.55 -9.15 -0.64
C ASN A 83 4.54 -9.21 -1.79
N PHE A 84 5.02 -8.91 -3.00
CA PHE A 84 4.24 -9.00 -4.23
C PHE A 84 4.91 -10.01 -5.16
N ILE A 85 4.24 -11.12 -5.39
CA ILE A 85 4.68 -12.19 -6.29
C ILE A 85 3.86 -12.07 -7.58
N ILE A 86 4.44 -11.48 -8.60
CA ILE A 86 3.78 -11.25 -9.88
C ILE A 86 4.17 -12.37 -10.84
N GLY A 87 3.19 -13.19 -11.24
CA GLY A 87 3.40 -14.31 -12.15
C GLY A 87 3.85 -13.86 -13.54
N ALA A 88 4.54 -14.75 -14.25
CA ALA A 88 5.05 -14.49 -15.60
C ALA A 88 3.94 -14.02 -16.56
N ASP A 89 4.30 -13.18 -17.52
CA ASP A 89 3.41 -12.67 -18.57
C ASP A 89 2.14 -11.95 -18.07
N SER A 90 2.17 -11.46 -16.84
CA SER A 90 1.07 -10.65 -16.25
C SER A 90 1.21 -9.17 -16.64
N ASP A 91 0.09 -8.44 -16.66
CA ASP A 91 0.03 -6.98 -16.83
C ASP A 91 -1.01 -6.42 -15.85
N VAL A 92 -0.54 -5.91 -14.71
CA VAL A 92 -1.38 -5.57 -13.56
C VAL A 92 -1.00 -4.24 -12.92
N THR A 93 -1.98 -3.65 -12.22
CA THR A 93 -1.76 -2.42 -11.44
C THR A 93 -1.95 -2.70 -9.96
N ILE A 94 -1.00 -2.24 -9.14
CA ILE A 94 -1.07 -2.27 -7.68
C ILE A 94 -1.21 -0.83 -7.18
N ILE A 95 -2.30 -0.56 -6.45
CA ILE A 95 -2.59 0.77 -5.91
C ILE A 95 -2.45 0.71 -4.39
N ALA A 96 -1.45 1.40 -3.90
CA ALA A 96 -1.13 1.49 -2.50
C ALA A 96 -1.27 2.93 -2.01
N GLY A 97 -1.12 3.12 -0.72
CA GLY A 97 -1.04 4.45 -0.15
C GLY A 97 -1.27 4.43 1.35
N CYS A 98 -0.78 5.44 2.02
CA CYS A 98 -1.01 5.63 3.44
C CYS A 98 -1.56 7.02 3.72
N GLY A 99 -2.71 7.04 4.41
CA GLY A 99 -3.33 8.24 4.92
C GLY A 99 -3.24 8.30 6.45
N ILE A 100 -2.72 9.41 7.00
CA ILE A 100 -2.62 9.65 8.44
C ILE A 100 -3.52 10.81 8.82
N HIS A 101 -4.34 10.62 9.87
CA HIS A 101 -5.04 11.70 10.55
C HIS A 101 -4.45 11.88 11.96
N CYS A 102 -3.57 12.87 12.11
CA CYS A 102 -2.98 13.21 13.40
C CYS A 102 -3.94 14.08 14.23
N GLY A 103 -4.46 13.53 15.31
CA GLY A 103 -5.40 14.21 16.21
C GLY A 103 -4.80 14.64 17.54
N GLY A 104 -3.57 14.24 17.86
CA GLY A 104 -2.96 14.38 19.18
C GLY A 104 -1.57 15.01 19.19
N PRO A 105 -0.93 15.06 20.35
CA PRO A 105 0.44 15.55 20.50
C PRO A 105 1.50 14.47 20.23
N GLU A 106 1.09 13.20 20.18
CA GLU A 106 2.01 12.06 20.04
C GLU A 106 2.46 11.90 18.58
N PRO A 107 3.71 11.45 18.33
CA PRO A 107 4.17 11.11 17.00
C PRO A 107 3.36 9.96 16.40
N GLU A 108 3.11 10.05 15.11
CA GLU A 108 2.43 9.01 14.32
C GLU A 108 3.22 8.74 13.05
N GLY A 109 3.14 7.51 12.56
CA GLY A 109 3.83 7.20 11.34
C GLY A 109 3.49 5.84 10.75
N HIS A 110 3.95 5.68 9.52
CA HIS A 110 3.88 4.42 8.81
C HIS A 110 5.16 4.18 8.02
N ALA A 111 5.64 2.95 8.05
CA ALA A 111 6.72 2.47 7.19
C ALA A 111 6.24 1.22 6.46
N GLY A 112 6.01 1.34 5.16
CA GLY A 112 5.78 0.21 4.27
C GLY A 112 7.09 -0.28 3.68
N ILE A 113 7.46 -1.52 3.95
CA ILE A 113 8.56 -2.21 3.28
C ILE A 113 7.95 -3.14 2.25
N HIS A 114 8.14 -2.80 0.97
CA HIS A 114 7.52 -3.49 -0.15
C HIS A 114 8.58 -4.20 -0.99
N GLU A 115 8.38 -5.49 -1.23
CA GLU A 115 9.26 -6.30 -2.06
C GLU A 115 8.47 -6.90 -3.23
N PHE A 116 8.89 -6.57 -4.45
CA PHE A 116 8.26 -7.02 -5.69
C PHE A 116 9.14 -8.04 -6.39
N HIS A 117 8.60 -9.22 -6.62
CA HIS A 117 9.19 -10.26 -7.47
C HIS A 117 8.38 -10.33 -8.77
N VAL A 118 8.92 -9.75 -9.84
CA VAL A 118 8.23 -9.62 -11.12
C VAL A 118 8.70 -10.73 -12.06
N GLY A 119 7.79 -11.64 -12.37
CA GLY A 119 8.05 -12.82 -13.22
C GLY A 119 8.41 -12.46 -14.65
N ALA A 120 8.99 -13.42 -15.38
CA ALA A 120 9.46 -13.21 -16.75
C ALA A 120 8.36 -12.65 -17.65
N GLY A 121 8.67 -11.62 -18.44
CA GLY A 121 7.75 -10.96 -19.36
C GLY A 121 6.60 -10.16 -18.69
N ALA A 122 6.49 -10.19 -17.37
CA ALA A 122 5.43 -9.49 -16.67
C ALA A 122 5.65 -7.97 -16.61
N LYS A 123 4.56 -7.23 -16.54
CA LYS A 123 4.52 -5.78 -16.35
C LYS A 123 3.71 -5.46 -15.11
N VAL A 124 4.26 -4.61 -14.24
CA VAL A 124 3.55 -4.10 -13.09
C VAL A 124 3.61 -2.59 -13.04
N LYS A 125 2.45 -1.95 -12.87
CA LYS A 125 2.35 -0.55 -12.51
C LYS A 125 2.04 -0.47 -11.02
N TYR A 126 2.90 0.21 -10.26
CA TYR A 126 2.70 0.47 -8.84
C TYR A 126 2.45 1.95 -8.61
N VAL A 127 1.29 2.27 -8.05
CA VAL A 127 0.90 3.64 -7.71
C VAL A 127 0.80 3.75 -6.20
N GLU A 128 1.58 4.65 -5.60
CA GLU A 128 1.58 4.88 -4.16
C GLU A 128 1.39 6.37 -3.86
N LYS A 129 0.41 6.68 -3.01
CA LYS A 129 0.14 8.05 -2.57
C LYS A 129 0.23 8.15 -1.05
N HIS A 130 0.91 9.16 -0.57
CA HIS A 130 1.03 9.47 0.85
C HIS A 130 0.40 10.81 1.18
N TYR A 131 -0.37 10.84 2.25
CA TYR A 131 -1.08 12.03 2.72
C TYR A 131 -1.22 12.02 4.23
N ALA A 132 -1.01 13.15 4.88
CA ALA A 132 -1.31 13.32 6.28
C ALA A 132 -2.06 14.62 6.52
N ARG A 133 -2.95 14.62 7.51
CA ARG A 133 -3.75 15.76 7.93
C ARG A 133 -4.03 15.73 9.43
N GLY A 134 -4.78 16.72 9.89
CA GLY A 134 -5.22 16.85 11.28
C GLY A 134 -4.57 18.04 11.98
N SER A 135 -5.17 18.47 13.08
CA SER A 135 -4.74 19.63 13.87
C SER A 135 -3.79 19.26 15.01
N GLY A 136 -3.48 17.97 15.18
CA GLY A 136 -2.54 17.49 16.20
C GLY A 136 -1.13 18.04 15.95
N ARG A 137 -0.35 18.11 17.04
CA ARG A 137 1.05 18.60 17.01
C ARG A 137 2.09 17.49 16.92
N GLY A 138 1.64 16.23 16.95
CA GLY A 138 2.52 15.07 16.80
C GLY A 138 3.20 15.06 15.44
N ARG A 139 4.46 14.62 15.39
CA ARG A 139 5.22 14.46 14.16
C ARG A 139 4.61 13.35 13.31
N ARG A 140 4.46 13.58 12.02
CA ARG A 140 3.90 12.66 11.05
C ARG A 140 4.99 12.15 10.12
N SER A 141 5.25 10.85 10.16
CA SER A 141 6.34 10.23 9.41
C SER A 141 5.81 9.17 8.44
N LEU A 142 6.26 9.25 7.19
CA LEU A 142 5.96 8.25 6.15
C LEU A 142 7.27 7.83 5.47
N ASN A 143 7.78 6.67 5.85
CA ASN A 143 9.12 6.20 5.46
C ASN A 143 9.03 4.87 4.67
N PRO A 144 8.64 4.89 3.39
CA PRO A 144 8.54 3.69 2.58
C PRO A 144 9.89 3.21 2.07
N THR A 145 10.02 1.88 1.97
CA THR A 145 11.12 1.21 1.27
C THR A 145 10.52 0.30 0.21
N THR A 146 10.99 0.42 -1.02
CA THR A 146 10.54 -0.40 -2.15
C THR A 146 11.73 -1.10 -2.78
N LYS A 147 11.64 -2.45 -2.88
CA LYS A 147 12.62 -3.30 -3.56
C LYS A 147 11.94 -4.02 -4.71
N VAL A 148 12.57 -4.02 -5.87
CA VAL A 148 12.02 -4.63 -7.08
C VAL A 148 13.03 -5.59 -7.68
N PHE A 149 12.64 -6.84 -7.85
CA PHE A 149 13.41 -7.89 -8.53
C PHE A 149 12.72 -8.22 -9.85
N LEU A 150 13.41 -7.96 -10.96
CA LEU A 150 12.88 -8.15 -12.31
C LEU A 150 13.50 -9.39 -12.96
N ALA A 151 12.66 -10.34 -13.33
CA ALA A 151 13.07 -11.46 -14.17
C ALA A 151 13.24 -11.03 -15.64
N ALA A 152 13.71 -11.92 -16.50
CA ALA A 152 13.97 -11.64 -17.90
C ALA A 152 12.75 -11.06 -18.62
N GLY A 153 12.91 -9.91 -19.27
CA GLY A 153 11.84 -9.22 -20.00
C GLY A 153 10.76 -8.57 -19.14
N ALA A 154 10.89 -8.62 -17.81
CA ALA A 154 9.96 -7.97 -16.91
C ALA A 154 10.13 -6.46 -16.87
N ALA A 155 9.06 -5.73 -16.56
CA ALA A 155 9.06 -4.29 -16.40
C ALA A 155 8.25 -3.85 -15.18
N ALA A 156 8.72 -2.83 -14.47
CA ALA A 156 8.00 -2.18 -13.39
C ALA A 156 7.96 -0.67 -13.60
N GLU A 157 6.77 -0.09 -13.53
CA GLU A 157 6.55 1.36 -13.49
C GLU A 157 6.13 1.76 -12.09
N MET A 158 6.82 2.74 -11.49
CA MET A 158 6.57 3.21 -10.13
C MET A 158 6.13 4.68 -10.14
N GLU A 159 4.88 4.95 -9.72
CA GLU A 159 4.33 6.29 -9.55
C GLU A 159 4.16 6.56 -8.05
N LEU A 160 5.05 7.40 -7.50
CA LEU A 160 5.16 7.61 -6.06
C LEU A 160 4.89 9.09 -5.75
N THR A 161 3.78 9.39 -5.07
CA THR A 161 3.32 10.74 -4.82
C THR A 161 3.25 11.05 -3.33
N GLN A 162 3.91 12.15 -2.92
CA GLN A 162 3.73 12.75 -1.61
C GLN A 162 2.78 13.95 -1.75
N ILE A 163 1.55 13.81 -1.25
CA ILE A 163 0.51 14.84 -1.43
C ILE A 163 0.72 16.01 -0.47
N GLY A 164 1.01 15.74 0.80
CA GLY A 164 1.27 16.79 1.79
C GLY A 164 1.00 16.34 3.22
N GLY A 165 1.21 17.25 4.18
CA GLY A 165 0.92 17.07 5.59
C GLY A 165 1.90 16.19 6.37
N VAL A 166 2.96 15.72 5.75
CA VAL A 166 3.97 14.85 6.34
C VAL A 166 5.18 15.68 6.76
N ASP A 167 5.66 15.45 7.98
CA ASP A 167 6.82 16.16 8.55
C ASP A 167 8.15 15.45 8.21
N GLU A 168 8.08 14.13 7.97
CA GLU A 168 9.21 13.31 7.56
C GLU A 168 8.79 12.28 6.50
N ALA A 169 9.50 12.27 5.38
CA ALA A 169 9.32 11.29 4.33
C ALA A 169 10.69 10.86 3.78
N ASN A 170 11.19 9.73 4.27
CA ASN A 170 12.41 9.11 3.78
C ASN A 170 12.04 7.93 2.89
N ARG A 171 12.30 8.06 1.59
CA ARG A 171 11.97 7.03 0.62
C ARG A 171 13.23 6.35 0.11
N ILE A 172 13.24 5.01 0.14
CA ILE A 172 14.31 4.18 -0.40
C ILE A 172 13.73 3.31 -1.50
N ASN A 173 14.31 3.36 -2.69
CA ASN A 173 13.92 2.53 -3.83
C ASN A 173 15.14 1.81 -4.38
N GLU A 174 15.04 0.50 -4.56
CA GLU A 174 16.09 -0.37 -5.10
C GLU A 174 15.48 -1.27 -6.18
N ALA A 175 16.19 -1.45 -7.29
CA ALA A 175 15.80 -2.37 -8.36
C ALA A 175 16.98 -3.22 -8.81
N THR A 176 16.73 -4.49 -9.09
CA THR A 176 17.71 -5.47 -9.57
C THR A 176 17.12 -6.33 -10.69
#